data_cafc674ab14b6ef5bc2df5bfb8a53aa6
#
_entry.id   cafc674ab14b6ef5bc2df5bfb8a53aa6
#
_cell.length_a   1.000
_cell.length_b   1.000
_cell.length_c   1.000
_cell.angle_alpha   90.00
_cell.angle_beta   90.00
_cell.angle_gamma   90.00
#
_symmetry.space_group_name_H-M   'P 1'
#
loop_
_entity.id
_entity.type
_entity.pdbx_description
1 polymer ?
#
loop_
_entity_poly.entity_id
_entity_poly.type
_entity_poly.pdbx_seq_one_letter_code
_entity_poly.pdbx_strand_id
1 'polypeptide(L)'
;MSMKITSWIEPAFWGLVVGAIGVWVTLAFGFGWMSAGNATKMSAQKAQDAVVAYATPVCVARFEQQPNAVAAWQTLKKTEDWNRGDTIVKDGLVAEPDQKLDDNIANAVASNCAEKIMELKTLAGVQLDTKQPG
;
A
#
# COMPACT_ATOMS: atom_id res chain seq x y z
N MET A 1 29.52 -29.23 -55.87
CA MET A 1 28.58 -28.12 -55.65
C MET A 1 28.31 -27.77 -54.17
N SER A 2 28.90 -28.44 -53.24
CA SER A 2 28.67 -28.18 -51.83
C SER A 2 29.63 -27.23 -51.14
N MET A 3 30.61 -26.67 -51.88
CA MET A 3 31.64 -25.79 -51.26
C MET A 3 31.31 -24.28 -51.29
N LYS A 4 30.33 -23.85 -52.06
CA LYS A 4 30.00 -22.41 -52.14
C LYS A 4 28.97 -21.93 -51.15
N ILE A 5 28.23 -22.82 -50.52
CA ILE A 5 27.23 -22.47 -49.53
C ILE A 5 27.86 -22.23 -48.16
N THR A 6 28.96 -22.92 -47.86
CA THR A 6 29.63 -22.85 -46.57
C THR A 6 30.32 -21.51 -46.31
N SER A 7 30.83 -20.84 -47.37
CA SER A 7 31.56 -19.57 -47.22
C SER A 7 30.63 -18.36 -47.01
N TRP A 8 29.34 -18.51 -47.33
CA TRP A 8 28.37 -17.45 -47.13
C TRP A 8 27.60 -17.57 -45.78
N ILE A 9 27.61 -18.75 -45.24
CA ILE A 9 26.95 -19.05 -43.97
C ILE A 9 27.82 -18.57 -42.79
N GLU A 10 29.13 -18.60 -42.94
CA GLU A 10 30.05 -18.19 -41.87
C GLU A 10 29.88 -16.73 -41.44
N PRO A 11 29.84 -15.70 -42.32
CA PRO A 11 29.59 -14.34 -41.89
C PRO A 11 28.14 -14.11 -41.41
N ALA A 12 27.17 -14.83 -41.97
CA ALA A 12 25.78 -14.76 -41.55
C ALA A 12 25.56 -15.33 -40.14
N PHE A 13 26.27 -16.41 -39.82
CA PHE A 13 26.24 -17.01 -38.50
C PHE A 13 26.84 -16.09 -37.41
N TRP A 14 27.96 -15.46 -37.73
CA TRP A 14 28.58 -14.48 -36.84
C TRP A 14 27.69 -13.25 -36.59
N GLY A 15 27.02 -12.75 -37.62
CA GLY A 15 26.06 -11.66 -37.50
C GLY A 15 24.87 -11.99 -36.62
N LEU A 16 24.36 -13.22 -36.71
CA LEU A 16 23.24 -13.71 -35.91
C LEU A 16 23.66 -13.85 -34.44
N VAL A 17 24.85 -14.40 -34.17
CA VAL A 17 25.38 -14.53 -32.81
C VAL A 17 25.61 -13.16 -32.16
N VAL A 18 26.22 -12.23 -32.85
CA VAL A 18 26.44 -10.85 -32.34
C VAL A 18 25.13 -10.13 -32.15
N GLY A 19 24.17 -10.28 -33.08
CA GLY A 19 22.82 -9.73 -32.95
C GLY A 19 22.06 -10.29 -31.77
N ALA A 20 22.10 -11.59 -31.55
CA ALA A 20 21.47 -12.24 -30.42
C ALA A 20 22.03 -11.79 -29.05
N ILE A 21 23.37 -11.68 -28.99
CA ILE A 21 24.04 -11.17 -27.77
C ILE A 21 23.69 -9.69 -27.57
N GLY A 22 23.64 -8.87 -28.60
CA GLY A 22 23.23 -7.46 -28.51
C GLY A 22 21.81 -7.30 -27.99
N VAL A 23 20.86 -8.06 -28.53
CA VAL A 23 19.47 -8.07 -28.05
C VAL A 23 19.40 -8.55 -26.61
N TRP A 24 20.14 -9.60 -26.27
CA TRP A 24 20.16 -10.15 -24.91
C TRP A 24 20.71 -9.16 -23.88
N VAL A 25 21.80 -8.49 -24.24
CA VAL A 25 22.42 -7.43 -23.41
C VAL A 25 21.46 -6.24 -23.26
N THR A 26 20.81 -5.82 -24.34
CA THR A 26 19.86 -4.71 -24.30
C THR A 26 18.63 -5.05 -23.45
N LEU A 27 18.12 -6.27 -23.54
CA LEU A 27 17.01 -6.74 -22.71
C LEU A 27 17.42 -6.93 -21.24
N ALA A 28 18.62 -7.46 -20.99
CA ALA A 28 19.11 -7.69 -19.63
C ALA A 28 19.46 -6.38 -18.90
N PHE A 29 20.10 -5.45 -19.59
CA PHE A 29 20.55 -4.19 -18.99
C PHE A 29 19.57 -3.03 -19.18
N GLY A 30 18.83 -2.95 -20.29
CA GLY A 30 17.90 -1.88 -20.57
C GLY A 30 16.54 -2.05 -19.86
N PHE A 31 16.01 -3.28 -19.83
CA PHE A 31 14.73 -3.57 -19.19
C PHE A 31 14.87 -4.07 -17.74
N GLY A 32 15.90 -4.85 -17.47
CA GLY A 32 16.07 -5.48 -16.14
C GLY A 32 16.42 -4.50 -15.04
N TRP A 33 17.19 -3.47 -15.32
CA TRP A 33 17.61 -2.51 -14.32
C TRP A 33 16.50 -1.53 -13.93
N MET A 34 15.69 -1.07 -14.87
CA MET A 34 14.58 -0.17 -14.55
C MET A 34 13.36 -0.89 -13.99
N SER A 35 13.13 -2.15 -14.37
CA SER A 35 11.97 -2.91 -13.89
C SER A 35 12.15 -3.50 -12.49
N ALA A 36 13.36 -3.96 -12.13
CA ALA A 36 13.59 -4.61 -10.84
C ALA A 36 13.42 -3.64 -9.64
N GLY A 37 13.91 -2.42 -9.74
CA GLY A 37 13.77 -1.40 -8.70
C GLY A 37 12.32 -0.93 -8.54
N ASN A 38 11.60 -0.74 -9.64
CA ASN A 38 10.19 -0.33 -9.62
C ASN A 38 9.26 -1.47 -9.21
N ALA A 39 9.52 -2.69 -9.64
CA ALA A 39 8.73 -3.87 -9.25
C ALA A 39 8.82 -4.15 -7.75
N THR A 40 10.00 -4.00 -7.15
CA THR A 40 10.18 -4.18 -5.70
C THR A 40 9.45 -3.09 -4.91
N LYS A 41 9.51 -1.84 -5.35
CA LYS A 41 8.76 -0.73 -4.73
C LYS A 41 7.25 -0.91 -4.88
N MET A 42 6.78 -1.29 -6.06
CA MET A 42 5.35 -1.55 -6.30
C MET A 42 4.82 -2.72 -5.47
N SER A 43 5.57 -3.81 -5.33
CA SER A 43 5.15 -4.95 -4.52
C SER A 43 5.14 -4.61 -3.03
N ALA A 44 6.11 -3.84 -2.54
CA ALA A 44 6.12 -3.34 -1.18
C ALA A 44 4.94 -2.40 -0.90
N GLN A 45 4.65 -1.46 -1.80
CA GLN A 45 3.48 -0.59 -1.69
C GLN A 45 2.16 -1.37 -1.69
N LYS A 46 2.00 -2.32 -2.61
CA LYS A 46 0.80 -3.16 -2.65
C LYS A 46 0.62 -3.98 -1.38
N ALA A 47 1.70 -4.48 -0.79
CA ALA A 47 1.65 -5.19 0.48
C ALA A 47 1.24 -4.25 1.62
N GLN A 48 1.76 -3.03 1.66
CA GLN A 48 1.36 -2.01 2.64
C GLN A 48 -0.10 -1.61 2.46
N ASP A 49 -0.52 -1.34 1.23
CA ASP A 49 -1.91 -1.00 0.91
C ASP A 49 -2.89 -2.11 1.31
N ALA A 50 -2.50 -3.38 1.12
CA ALA A 50 -3.29 -4.52 1.55
C ALA A 50 -3.42 -4.60 3.08
N VAL A 51 -2.35 -4.32 3.82
CA VAL A 51 -2.38 -4.28 5.29
C VAL A 51 -3.26 -3.14 5.76
N VAL A 52 -3.15 -1.95 5.17
CA VAL A 52 -3.98 -0.80 5.49
C VAL A 52 -5.46 -1.10 5.20
N ALA A 53 -5.75 -1.67 4.04
CA ALA A 53 -7.11 -2.03 3.64
C ALA A 53 -7.74 -3.08 4.58
N TYR A 54 -6.94 -4.02 5.10
CA TYR A 54 -7.39 -5.01 6.07
C TYR A 54 -7.55 -4.42 7.48
N ALA A 55 -6.57 -3.66 7.93
CA ALA A 55 -6.51 -3.15 9.29
C ALA A 55 -7.52 -2.01 9.56
N THR A 56 -7.86 -1.22 8.54
CA THR A 56 -8.80 -0.10 8.67
C THR A 56 -10.17 -0.53 9.18
N PRO A 57 -10.87 -1.52 8.58
CA PRO A 57 -12.17 -1.96 9.09
C PRO A 57 -12.07 -2.60 10.48
N VAL A 58 -10.96 -3.26 10.81
CA VAL A 58 -10.70 -3.82 12.14
C VAL A 58 -10.59 -2.69 13.18
N CYS A 59 -9.90 -1.62 12.87
CA CYS A 59 -9.78 -0.41 13.70
C CYS A 59 -11.17 0.20 13.97
N VAL A 60 -11.98 0.38 12.94
CA VAL A 60 -13.34 0.91 13.05
C VAL A 60 -14.21 0.00 13.95
N ALA A 61 -14.14 -1.32 13.73
CA ALA A 61 -14.88 -2.29 14.56
C ALA A 61 -14.46 -2.24 16.04
N ARG A 62 -13.18 -2.12 16.32
CA ARG A 62 -12.66 -1.94 17.69
C ARG A 62 -13.16 -0.65 18.32
N PHE A 63 -13.20 0.42 17.55
CA PHE A 63 -13.76 1.70 18.00
C PHE A 63 -15.24 1.56 18.37
N GLU A 64 -16.03 0.92 17.54
CA GLU A 64 -17.45 0.69 17.77
C GLU A 64 -17.71 -0.19 19.00
N GLN A 65 -16.81 -1.10 19.31
CA GLN A 65 -16.93 -2.01 20.46
C GLN A 65 -16.56 -1.36 21.81
N GLN A 66 -16.00 -0.16 21.81
CA GLN A 66 -15.68 0.53 23.05
C GLN A 66 -16.95 0.88 23.83
N PRO A 67 -16.93 0.73 25.18
CA PRO A 67 -18.10 1.07 26.01
C PRO A 67 -18.45 2.57 25.95
N ASN A 68 -17.48 3.44 25.67
CA ASN A 68 -17.64 4.88 25.55
C ASN A 68 -17.49 5.37 24.10
N ALA A 69 -17.88 4.57 23.12
CA ALA A 69 -17.67 4.86 21.71
C ALA A 69 -18.27 6.20 21.28
N VAL A 70 -19.46 6.55 21.74
CA VAL A 70 -20.11 7.81 21.39
C VAL A 70 -19.33 9.02 21.96
N ALA A 71 -18.88 8.93 23.22
CA ALA A 71 -18.06 9.98 23.83
C ALA A 71 -16.71 10.11 23.13
N ALA A 72 -16.08 9.00 22.78
CA ALA A 72 -14.84 8.96 22.00
C ALA A 72 -15.03 9.57 20.62
N TRP A 73 -16.15 9.30 19.95
CA TRP A 73 -16.50 9.91 18.67
C TRP A 73 -16.64 11.42 18.76
N GLN A 74 -17.30 11.91 19.79
CA GLN A 74 -17.46 13.35 20.03
C GLN A 74 -16.11 14.03 20.29
N THR A 75 -15.22 13.37 21.03
CA THR A 75 -13.85 13.86 21.26
C THR A 75 -13.07 13.90 19.95
N LEU A 76 -13.18 12.85 19.16
CA LEU A 76 -12.52 12.77 17.84
C LEU A 76 -13.05 13.83 16.88
N LYS A 77 -14.35 14.11 16.92
CA LYS A 77 -14.98 15.17 16.12
C LYS A 77 -14.45 16.56 16.47
N LYS A 78 -14.18 16.82 17.74
CA LYS A 78 -13.58 18.07 18.22
C LYS A 78 -12.09 18.18 17.94
N THR A 79 -11.43 17.05 17.72
CA THR A 79 -10.01 16.99 17.39
C THR A 79 -9.80 17.44 15.96
N GLU A 80 -8.75 18.19 15.71
CA GLU A 80 -8.37 18.63 14.37
C GLU A 80 -8.02 17.43 13.47
N ASP A 81 -8.35 17.53 12.19
CA ASP A 81 -8.26 16.42 11.24
C ASP A 81 -6.89 15.73 11.23
N TRP A 82 -5.81 16.51 11.28
CA TRP A 82 -4.44 15.99 11.28
C TRP A 82 -4.04 15.30 12.59
N ASN A 83 -4.71 15.60 13.68
CA ASN A 83 -4.46 14.99 14.99
C ASN A 83 -5.34 13.78 15.29
N ARG A 84 -6.38 13.53 14.50
CA ARG A 84 -7.29 12.40 14.69
C ARG A 84 -6.57 11.07 14.59
N GLY A 85 -5.67 10.93 13.60
CA GLY A 85 -4.85 9.73 13.46
C GLY A 85 -4.01 9.44 14.70
N ASP A 86 -3.33 10.46 15.23
CA ASP A 86 -2.52 10.32 16.44
C ASP A 86 -3.35 9.89 17.66
N THR A 87 -4.56 10.39 17.77
CA THR A 87 -5.49 9.99 18.82
C THR A 87 -5.86 8.49 18.72
N ILE A 88 -6.14 8.03 17.50
CA ILE A 88 -6.44 6.61 17.23
C ILE A 88 -5.23 5.72 17.55
N VAL A 89 -4.01 6.15 17.25
CA VAL A 89 -2.79 5.42 17.61
C VAL A 89 -2.61 5.36 19.14
N LYS A 90 -2.81 6.48 19.83
CA LYS A 90 -2.69 6.56 21.30
C LYS A 90 -3.72 5.68 22.01
N ASP A 91 -4.91 5.58 21.45
CA ASP A 91 -5.98 4.72 22.00
C ASP A 91 -5.74 3.23 21.75
N GLY A 92 -4.68 2.86 21.01
CA GLY A 92 -4.31 1.48 20.75
C GLY A 92 -5.23 0.73 19.81
N LEU A 93 -5.97 1.44 18.97
CA LEU A 93 -6.98 0.85 18.06
C LEU A 93 -6.37 0.28 16.77
N VAL A 94 -5.15 0.69 16.43
CA VAL A 94 -4.50 0.35 15.16
C VAL A 94 -3.90 -1.04 15.16
N ALA A 95 -3.29 -1.46 16.26
CA ALA A 95 -2.61 -2.74 16.38
C ALA A 95 -2.91 -3.41 17.70
N GLU A 96 -2.78 -4.73 17.76
CA GLU A 96 -2.83 -5.46 19.01
C GLU A 96 -1.55 -5.19 19.83
N PRO A 97 -1.62 -5.33 21.18
CA PRO A 97 -0.46 -5.04 22.04
C PRO A 97 0.81 -5.81 21.67
N ASP A 98 0.65 -6.99 21.07
CA ASP A 98 1.74 -7.87 20.66
C ASP A 98 2.21 -7.65 19.21
N GLN A 99 1.51 -6.81 18.45
CA GLN A 99 1.79 -6.59 17.04
C GLN A 99 2.47 -5.23 16.82
N LYS A 100 3.74 -5.29 16.41
CA LYS A 100 4.46 -4.09 15.97
C LYS A 100 4.19 -3.84 14.50
N LEU A 101 3.42 -2.81 14.21
CA LEU A 101 3.28 -2.26 12.87
C LEU A 101 4.36 -1.22 12.64
N ASP A 102 4.83 -1.12 11.39
CA ASP A 102 5.66 0.00 10.96
C ASP A 102 4.92 1.33 11.19
N ASP A 103 5.61 2.34 11.67
CA ASP A 103 5.01 3.63 12.00
C ASP A 103 4.27 4.27 10.82
N ASN A 104 4.77 4.10 9.61
CA ASN A 104 4.11 4.61 8.41
C ASN A 104 2.79 3.88 8.14
N ILE A 105 2.77 2.56 8.33
CA ILE A 105 1.55 1.74 8.19
C ILE A 105 0.57 2.07 9.31
N ALA A 106 1.04 2.17 10.54
CA ALA A 106 0.21 2.52 11.68
C ALA A 106 -0.48 3.88 11.49
N ASN A 107 0.26 4.88 11.05
CA ASN A 107 -0.27 6.21 10.75
C ASN A 107 -1.26 6.20 9.59
N ALA A 108 -1.00 5.43 8.53
CA ALA A 108 -1.92 5.29 7.41
C ALA A 108 -3.24 4.60 7.84
N VAL A 109 -3.15 3.54 8.63
CA VAL A 109 -4.32 2.85 9.19
C VAL A 109 -5.11 3.80 10.11
N ALA A 110 -4.42 4.52 10.98
CA ALA A 110 -5.04 5.46 11.91
C ALA A 110 -5.79 6.59 11.19
N SER A 111 -5.19 7.17 10.17
CA SER A 111 -5.81 8.23 9.36
C SER A 111 -7.05 7.73 8.63
N ASN A 112 -6.96 6.59 7.96
CA ASN A 112 -8.10 5.98 7.27
C ASN A 112 -9.19 5.54 8.25
N CYS A 113 -8.82 5.01 9.41
CA CYS A 113 -9.73 4.63 10.48
C CYS A 113 -10.49 5.85 11.00
N ALA A 114 -9.80 6.95 11.29
CA ALA A 114 -10.40 8.19 11.75
C ALA A 114 -11.39 8.75 10.72
N GLU A 115 -11.02 8.75 9.44
CA GLU A 115 -11.90 9.18 8.35
C GLU A 115 -13.17 8.31 8.29
N LYS A 116 -13.03 7.00 8.34
CA LYS A 116 -14.17 6.07 8.35
C LYS A 116 -15.07 6.23 9.58
N ILE A 117 -14.48 6.46 10.74
CA ILE A 117 -15.23 6.74 11.96
C ILE A 117 -16.06 8.02 11.82
N MET A 118 -15.50 9.07 11.21
CA MET A 118 -16.20 10.32 10.96
C MET A 118 -17.35 10.16 9.97
N GLU A 119 -17.27 9.20 9.05
CA GLU A 119 -18.35 8.87 8.10
C GLU A 119 -19.50 8.06 8.73
N LEU A 120 -19.32 7.52 9.92
CA LEU A 120 -20.36 6.74 10.59
C LEU A 120 -21.58 7.60 10.92
N LYS A 121 -22.74 7.13 10.52
CA LYS A 121 -24.03 7.80 10.80
C LYS A 121 -24.67 7.33 12.10
N THR A 122 -24.37 6.09 12.49
CA THR A 122 -24.88 5.48 13.71
C THR A 122 -23.75 4.78 14.45
N LEU A 123 -23.72 4.90 15.74
CA LEU A 123 -22.73 4.24 16.60
C LEU A 123 -23.45 3.75 17.88
N ALA A 124 -23.28 2.48 18.21
CA ALA A 124 -23.93 1.86 19.38
C ALA A 124 -25.45 2.09 19.46
N GLY A 125 -26.14 2.15 18.31
CA GLY A 125 -27.58 2.42 18.23
C GLY A 125 -27.96 3.90 18.36
N VAL A 126 -27.01 4.79 18.54
CA VAL A 126 -27.21 6.23 18.61
C VAL A 126 -26.91 6.86 17.24
N GLN A 127 -27.82 7.70 16.77
CA GLN A 127 -27.62 8.44 15.53
C GLN A 127 -26.62 9.58 15.76
N LEU A 128 -25.54 9.58 14.98
CA LEU A 128 -24.47 10.58 15.06
C LEU A 128 -24.83 11.79 14.18
N ASP A 129 -24.62 12.97 14.72
CA ASP A 129 -24.74 14.20 13.94
C ASP A 129 -23.43 14.43 13.18
N THR A 130 -23.43 14.03 11.92
CA THR A 130 -22.28 14.22 11.02
C THR A 130 -22.19 15.64 10.47
N LYS A 131 -23.14 16.50 10.79
CA LYS A 131 -23.12 17.89 10.37
C LYS A 131 -21.99 18.61 11.09
N GLN A 132 -20.93 18.92 10.35
CA GLN A 132 -19.88 19.77 10.89
C GLN A 132 -20.49 21.08 11.39
N PRO A 133 -20.14 21.52 12.59
CA PRO A 133 -20.44 22.88 12.97
C PRO A 133 -19.70 23.82 12.00
N GLY A 134 -20.45 24.53 11.20
CA GLY A 134 -19.93 25.53 10.25
C GLY A 134 -19.21 26.64 10.99
#